data_75d17bc30d59a729527d0b1e4cd2f7a3
#
_entry.id   75d17bc30d59a729527d0b1e4cd2f7a3
#
_cell.length_a   1.000
_cell.length_b   1.000
_cell.length_c   1.000
_cell.angle_alpha   90.00
_cell.angle_beta   90.00
_cell.angle_gamma   90.00
#
_symmetry.space_group_name_H-M   'P 1'
#
loop_
_entity.id
_entity.type
_entity.pdbx_description
1 polymer ?
#
loop_
_entity_poly.entity_id
_entity_poly.type
_entity_poly.pdbx_seq_one_letter_code
_entity_poly.pdbx_strand_id
1 'polypeptide(L)'
;NNNPETVSTDFDIADKLYFEPLTPEDVEAIVKLEKPDGAVVQFGGQTAIKLTESLMKMGVKILGTKAEDVDAAEDRELFDEILEKTKIPRAAGGTVFTAEEAKEVANRLGYPVLVRPSYVLGGQGMKIAFNDDEIEEFIGIINRIAQDHPILVDKYLQGKEIEVDAVCDGTDILIPGIMEHIERTGVHSGDSISVYPAPTISDHVKETIVEYTKRLAQ
;
A
#
# COMPACT_ATOMS: atom_id res chain seq x y z
N ASN A 1 14.87 -10.17 11.51
CA ASN A 1 15.00 -9.99 10.06
C ASN A 1 15.79 -11.18 9.46
N ASN A 2 15.40 -11.62 8.29
CA ASN A 2 16.06 -12.72 7.57
C ASN A 2 16.87 -12.26 6.34
N ASN A 3 16.92 -10.96 6.09
CA ASN A 3 17.67 -10.40 4.97
C ASN A 3 18.99 -9.79 5.46
N PRO A 4 20.15 -10.38 5.14
CA PRO A 4 21.45 -9.86 5.57
C PRO A 4 21.92 -8.63 4.81
N GLU A 5 21.23 -8.24 3.73
CA GLU A 5 21.65 -7.14 2.84
C GLU A 5 20.95 -5.80 3.16
N THR A 6 20.25 -5.71 4.30
CA THR A 6 19.60 -4.47 4.72
C THR A 6 20.35 -3.80 5.85
N VAL A 7 20.34 -2.46 5.88
CA VAL A 7 20.93 -1.66 6.96
C VAL A 7 20.42 -2.07 8.35
N SER A 8 19.15 -2.48 8.45
CA SER A 8 18.55 -2.93 9.72
C SER A 8 19.17 -4.20 10.30
N THR A 9 20.00 -4.92 9.55
CA THR A 9 20.74 -6.10 10.00
C THR A 9 22.22 -5.84 10.25
N ASP A 10 22.67 -4.59 10.15
CA ASP A 10 24.00 -4.22 10.55
C ASP A 10 24.14 -4.35 12.09
N PHE A 11 25.33 -4.75 12.52
CA PHE A 11 25.60 -5.14 13.91
C PHE A 11 25.45 -4.02 14.93
N ASP A 12 25.45 -2.76 14.47
CA ASP A 12 25.38 -1.57 15.31
C ASP A 12 24.01 -0.87 15.31
N ILE A 13 23.00 -1.43 14.61
CA ILE A 13 21.68 -0.81 14.48
C ILE A 13 20.73 -1.26 15.60
N ALA A 14 20.76 -2.54 15.97
CA ALA A 14 19.88 -3.10 16.98
C ALA A 14 20.68 -3.57 18.22
N ASP A 15 20.11 -3.43 19.41
CA ASP A 15 20.69 -3.97 20.64
C ASP A 15 20.82 -5.50 20.56
N LYS A 16 19.84 -6.15 19.93
CA LYS A 16 19.81 -7.58 19.65
C LYS A 16 19.26 -7.83 18.25
N LEU A 17 19.99 -8.58 17.46
CA LEU A 17 19.60 -8.99 16.13
C LEU A 17 19.30 -10.49 16.11
N TYR A 18 18.09 -10.83 15.61
CA TYR A 18 17.67 -12.20 15.37
C TYR A 18 17.55 -12.42 13.86
N PHE A 19 18.36 -13.34 13.33
CA PHE A 19 18.26 -13.80 11.94
C PHE A 19 17.31 -14.99 11.89
N GLU A 20 16.02 -14.69 11.86
CA GLU A 20 14.97 -15.70 11.83
C GLU A 20 13.94 -15.37 10.74
N PRO A 21 13.28 -16.37 10.18
CA PRO A 21 12.13 -16.14 9.33
C PRO A 21 11.07 -15.31 10.03
N LEU A 22 10.38 -14.46 9.27
CA LEU A 22 9.27 -13.64 9.79
C LEU A 22 7.97 -14.46 9.75
N THR A 23 8.00 -15.65 10.40
CA THR A 23 6.82 -16.49 10.61
C THR A 23 6.28 -16.31 12.03
N PRO A 24 4.97 -16.54 12.24
CA PRO A 24 4.40 -16.43 13.60
C PRO A 24 5.12 -17.31 14.63
N GLU A 25 5.54 -18.51 14.24
CA GLU A 25 6.18 -19.50 15.11
C GLU A 25 7.57 -19.07 15.58
N ASP A 26 8.38 -18.55 14.64
CA ASP A 26 9.73 -18.09 14.95
C ASP A 26 9.69 -16.81 15.79
N VAL A 27 8.78 -15.89 15.44
CA VAL A 27 8.58 -14.65 16.19
C VAL A 27 8.04 -14.93 17.60
N GLU A 28 7.16 -15.92 17.77
CA GLU A 28 6.64 -16.33 19.07
C GLU A 28 7.77 -16.78 20.02
N ALA A 29 8.75 -17.51 19.50
CA ALA A 29 9.92 -17.93 20.28
C ALA A 29 10.73 -16.74 20.81
N ILE A 30 10.92 -15.72 19.96
CA ILE A 30 11.63 -14.48 20.35
C ILE A 30 10.80 -13.69 21.36
N VAL A 31 9.49 -13.54 21.14
CA VAL A 31 8.58 -12.86 22.08
C VAL A 31 8.62 -13.51 23.47
N LYS A 32 8.59 -14.83 23.54
CA LYS A 32 8.67 -15.57 24.81
C LYS A 32 10.02 -15.37 25.54
N LEU A 33 11.09 -15.27 24.75
CA LEU A 33 12.45 -15.08 25.26
C LEU A 33 12.66 -13.65 25.77
N GLU A 34 12.36 -12.66 24.94
CA GLU A 34 12.68 -11.26 25.19
C GLU A 34 11.61 -10.51 26.00
N LYS A 35 10.35 -10.97 25.94
CA LYS A 35 9.19 -10.37 26.62
C LYS A 35 9.09 -8.87 26.38
N PRO A 36 9.01 -8.44 25.11
CA PRO A 36 8.99 -7.03 24.76
C PRO A 36 7.72 -6.34 25.30
N ASP A 37 7.81 -5.05 25.60
CA ASP A 37 6.66 -4.21 25.97
C ASP A 37 5.70 -3.98 24.79
N GLY A 38 6.18 -4.14 23.55
CA GLY A 38 5.41 -4.03 22.32
C GLY A 38 6.26 -4.27 21.09
N ALA A 39 5.63 -4.23 19.93
CA ALA A 39 6.26 -4.42 18.64
C ALA A 39 5.83 -3.35 17.63
N VAL A 40 6.77 -2.88 16.81
CA VAL A 40 6.51 -2.03 15.64
C VAL A 40 6.59 -2.92 14.40
N VAL A 41 5.55 -2.94 13.60
CA VAL A 41 5.45 -3.79 12.39
C VAL A 41 5.61 -3.02 11.08
N GLN A 42 5.34 -1.70 11.07
CA GLN A 42 5.31 -0.90 9.86
C GLN A 42 6.66 -0.81 9.12
N PHE A 43 7.76 -0.84 9.85
CA PHE A 43 9.10 -0.67 9.27
C PHE A 43 9.69 -1.93 8.63
N GLY A 44 9.00 -3.05 8.71
CA GLY A 44 9.44 -4.34 8.14
C GLY A 44 8.74 -4.73 6.83
N GLY A 45 8.06 -3.80 6.17
CA GLY A 45 7.30 -4.03 4.95
C GLY A 45 6.14 -5.00 5.15
N GLN A 46 5.57 -5.49 4.05
CA GLN A 46 4.40 -6.37 4.03
C GLN A 46 4.57 -7.65 4.87
N THR A 47 5.78 -8.19 4.92
CA THR A 47 6.03 -9.41 5.71
C THR A 47 5.87 -9.19 7.20
N ALA A 48 6.34 -8.05 7.72
CA ALA A 48 6.18 -7.72 9.14
C ALA A 48 4.74 -7.27 9.46
N ILE A 49 4.10 -6.53 8.57
CA ILE A 49 2.70 -6.10 8.71
C ILE A 49 1.77 -7.32 8.88
N LYS A 50 1.98 -8.39 8.12
CA LYS A 50 1.20 -9.63 8.22
C LYS A 50 1.34 -10.37 9.57
N LEU A 51 2.34 -10.02 10.38
CA LEU A 51 2.49 -10.56 11.75
C LEU A 51 1.59 -9.86 12.78
N THR A 52 0.95 -8.76 12.44
CA THR A 52 0.17 -7.93 13.37
C THR A 52 -0.84 -8.75 14.15
N GLU A 53 -1.71 -9.49 13.48
CA GLU A 53 -2.74 -10.33 14.12
C GLU A 53 -2.12 -11.41 15.02
N SER A 54 -1.05 -12.05 14.54
CA SER A 54 -0.37 -13.10 15.32
C SER A 54 0.28 -12.54 16.59
N LEU A 55 0.93 -11.38 16.51
CA LEU A 55 1.51 -10.69 17.67
C LEU A 55 0.43 -10.30 18.69
N MET A 56 -0.72 -9.81 18.24
CA MET A 56 -1.86 -9.52 19.13
C MET A 56 -2.36 -10.77 19.84
N LYS A 57 -2.47 -11.90 19.12
CA LYS A 57 -2.85 -13.20 19.72
C LYS A 57 -1.85 -13.69 20.78
N MET A 58 -0.58 -13.34 20.62
CA MET A 58 0.49 -13.59 21.61
C MET A 58 0.45 -12.62 22.79
N GLY A 59 -0.43 -11.62 22.79
CA GLY A 59 -0.54 -10.59 23.82
C GLY A 59 0.49 -9.46 23.70
N VAL A 60 1.15 -9.34 22.57
CA VAL A 60 2.12 -8.26 22.30
C VAL A 60 1.37 -7.01 21.84
N LYS A 61 1.64 -5.89 22.48
CA LYS A 61 1.07 -4.59 22.10
C LYS A 61 1.70 -4.13 20.79
N ILE A 62 0.87 -3.76 19.82
CA ILE A 62 1.33 -3.08 18.60
C ILE A 62 1.56 -1.60 18.92
N LEU A 63 2.77 -1.13 18.62
CA LEU A 63 3.18 0.26 18.79
C LEU A 63 3.11 0.97 17.42
N GLY A 64 2.65 2.21 17.41
CA GLY A 64 2.37 2.98 16.19
C GLY A 64 0.92 2.80 15.75
N THR A 65 0.68 2.60 14.45
CA THR A 65 -0.67 2.42 13.88
C THR A 65 -1.34 1.18 14.49
N LYS A 66 -2.59 1.30 14.89
CA LYS A 66 -3.34 0.19 15.47
C LYS A 66 -3.59 -0.90 14.43
N ALA A 67 -3.78 -2.14 14.90
CA ALA A 67 -4.01 -3.26 14.02
C ALA A 67 -5.26 -3.09 13.14
N GLU A 68 -6.33 -2.55 13.72
CA GLU A 68 -7.58 -2.30 13.00
C GLU A 68 -7.39 -1.28 11.86
N ASP A 69 -6.54 -0.26 12.09
CA ASP A 69 -6.24 0.77 11.08
C ASP A 69 -5.30 0.22 10.00
N VAL A 70 -4.40 -0.70 10.37
CA VAL A 70 -3.55 -1.43 9.40
C VAL A 70 -4.42 -2.31 8.50
N ASP A 71 -5.33 -3.08 9.07
CA ASP A 71 -6.24 -3.94 8.32
C ASP A 71 -7.15 -3.11 7.40
N ALA A 72 -7.66 -1.98 7.90
CA ALA A 72 -8.49 -1.07 7.11
C ALA A 72 -7.71 -0.41 5.95
N ALA A 73 -6.40 -0.19 6.09
CA ALA A 73 -5.57 0.32 5.01
C ALA A 73 -5.22 -0.75 3.95
N GLU A 74 -5.16 -2.02 4.34
CA GLU A 74 -4.90 -3.15 3.45
C GLU A 74 -6.18 -3.62 2.71
N ASP A 75 -7.35 -3.47 3.33
CA ASP A 75 -8.63 -3.80 2.72
C ASP A 75 -9.13 -2.65 1.85
N ARG A 76 -9.36 -2.94 0.57
CA ARG A 76 -9.77 -1.93 -0.40
C ARG A 76 -11.12 -1.29 -0.07
N GLU A 77 -12.10 -2.07 0.34
CA GLU A 77 -13.45 -1.56 0.60
C GLU A 77 -13.45 -0.66 1.83
N LEU A 78 -12.78 -1.11 2.90
CA LEU A 78 -12.62 -0.32 4.12
C LEU A 78 -11.83 0.96 3.87
N PHE A 79 -10.77 0.87 3.06
CA PHE A 79 -9.97 2.05 2.72
C PHE A 79 -10.76 3.05 1.85
N ASP A 80 -11.54 2.56 0.91
CA ASP A 80 -12.45 3.39 0.11
C ASP A 80 -13.46 4.14 0.99
N GLU A 81 -14.04 3.47 2.00
CA GLU A 81 -14.92 4.11 2.99
C GLU A 81 -14.21 5.21 3.80
N ILE A 82 -12.95 4.97 4.19
CA ILE A 82 -12.13 5.97 4.90
C ILE A 82 -11.92 7.19 4.01
N LEU A 83 -11.56 6.99 2.73
CA LEU A 83 -11.34 8.10 1.79
C LEU A 83 -12.63 8.89 1.54
N GLU A 84 -13.78 8.23 1.48
CA GLU A 84 -15.08 8.91 1.36
C GLU A 84 -15.43 9.72 2.62
N LYS A 85 -15.26 9.15 3.81
CA LYS A 85 -15.50 9.84 5.08
C LYS A 85 -14.61 11.07 5.24
N THR A 86 -13.34 10.94 4.87
CA THR A 86 -12.33 12.01 4.95
C THR A 86 -12.40 12.97 3.75
N LYS A 87 -13.27 12.71 2.77
CA LYS A 87 -13.42 13.50 1.53
C LYS A 87 -12.10 13.64 0.76
N ILE A 88 -11.34 12.57 0.69
CA ILE A 88 -10.12 12.48 -0.09
C ILE A 88 -10.48 11.83 -1.43
N PRO A 89 -10.22 12.50 -2.57
CA PRO A 89 -10.53 11.94 -3.88
C PRO A 89 -9.63 10.73 -4.19
N ARG A 90 -10.22 9.73 -4.84
CA ARG A 90 -9.52 8.54 -5.33
C ARG A 90 -9.86 8.26 -6.79
N ALA A 91 -9.07 7.43 -7.44
CA ALA A 91 -9.42 6.94 -8.76
C ALA A 91 -10.76 6.18 -8.69
N ALA A 92 -11.70 6.54 -9.56
CA ALA A 92 -12.94 5.80 -9.69
C ALA A 92 -12.63 4.40 -10.25
N GLY A 93 -13.27 3.37 -9.70
CA GLY A 93 -13.03 1.99 -10.11
C GLY A 93 -14.15 1.05 -9.69
N GLY A 94 -13.90 -0.23 -9.91
CA GLY A 94 -14.79 -1.30 -9.50
C GLY A 94 -14.08 -2.65 -9.42
N THR A 95 -14.62 -3.53 -8.58
CA THR A 95 -14.21 -4.92 -8.47
C THR A 95 -15.11 -5.75 -9.36
N VAL A 96 -14.55 -6.64 -10.16
CA VAL A 96 -15.24 -7.45 -11.15
C VAL A 96 -14.70 -8.87 -11.13
N PHE A 97 -15.52 -9.81 -11.65
CA PHE A 97 -15.14 -11.22 -11.76
C PHE A 97 -15.16 -11.72 -13.21
N THR A 98 -15.83 -11.00 -14.09
CA THR A 98 -16.01 -11.40 -15.50
C THR A 98 -15.50 -10.30 -16.45
N ALA A 99 -15.24 -10.69 -17.71
CA ALA A 99 -14.86 -9.75 -18.75
C ALA A 99 -16.02 -8.80 -19.09
N GLU A 100 -17.25 -9.26 -19.05
CA GLU A 100 -18.45 -8.47 -19.29
C GLU A 100 -18.60 -7.35 -18.26
N GLU A 101 -18.50 -7.71 -16.97
CA GLU A 101 -18.52 -6.72 -15.86
C GLU A 101 -17.38 -5.72 -16.01
N ALA A 102 -16.18 -6.19 -16.40
CA ALA A 102 -15.03 -5.32 -16.61
C ALA A 102 -15.26 -4.31 -17.73
N LYS A 103 -15.83 -4.73 -18.85
CA LYS A 103 -16.23 -3.85 -19.96
C LYS A 103 -17.26 -2.81 -19.52
N GLU A 104 -18.29 -3.22 -18.76
CA GLU A 104 -19.29 -2.31 -18.23
C GLU A 104 -18.67 -1.22 -17.33
N VAL A 105 -17.78 -1.62 -16.42
CA VAL A 105 -17.06 -0.68 -15.57
C VAL A 105 -16.16 0.23 -16.40
N ALA A 106 -15.37 -0.31 -17.35
CA ALA A 106 -14.47 0.46 -18.19
C ALA A 106 -15.22 1.48 -19.06
N ASN A 107 -16.35 1.09 -19.66
CA ASN A 107 -17.18 2.00 -20.46
C ASN A 107 -17.81 3.10 -19.60
N ARG A 108 -18.22 2.80 -18.37
CA ARG A 108 -18.72 3.81 -17.44
C ARG A 108 -17.64 4.82 -17.02
N LEU A 109 -16.40 4.36 -16.77
CA LEU A 109 -15.27 5.19 -16.38
C LEU A 109 -14.69 5.98 -17.57
N GLY A 110 -14.86 5.45 -18.77
CA GLY A 110 -14.19 5.92 -19.98
C GLY A 110 -12.73 5.45 -20.04
N TYR A 111 -12.27 5.03 -21.21
CA TYR A 111 -10.89 4.62 -21.45
C TYR A 111 -9.89 5.79 -21.39
N PRO A 112 -8.59 5.55 -21.07
CA PRO A 112 -8.04 4.27 -20.66
C PRO A 112 -8.36 3.91 -19.22
N VAL A 113 -8.34 2.59 -18.92
CA VAL A 113 -8.50 2.03 -17.60
C VAL A 113 -7.33 1.14 -17.23
N LEU A 114 -7.06 1.02 -15.92
CA LEU A 114 -6.07 0.09 -15.38
C LEU A 114 -6.77 -1.18 -14.92
N VAL A 115 -6.31 -2.32 -15.41
CA VAL A 115 -6.82 -3.65 -15.02
C VAL A 115 -5.74 -4.37 -14.25
N ARG A 116 -6.09 -4.90 -13.09
CA ARG A 116 -5.14 -5.64 -12.24
C ARG A 116 -5.84 -6.71 -11.40
N PRO A 117 -5.18 -7.86 -11.12
CA PRO A 117 -5.67 -8.79 -10.11
C PRO A 117 -5.67 -8.13 -8.73
N SER A 118 -6.60 -8.52 -7.85
CA SER A 118 -6.66 -7.98 -6.48
C SER A 118 -5.49 -8.43 -5.59
N TYR A 119 -4.84 -9.53 -5.92
CA TYR A 119 -3.78 -10.16 -5.14
C TYR A 119 -2.44 -10.19 -5.87
N VAL A 120 -1.87 -9.03 -6.18
CA VAL A 120 -0.54 -9.01 -6.80
C VAL A 120 0.35 -7.98 -6.12
N LEU A 121 1.50 -8.43 -5.64
CA LEU A 121 2.56 -7.58 -5.11
C LEU A 121 3.40 -7.01 -6.26
N GLY A 122 3.77 -5.73 -6.16
CA GLY A 122 4.74 -5.11 -7.06
C GLY A 122 4.25 -4.87 -8.48
N GLY A 123 2.94 -4.70 -8.71
CA GLY A 123 2.41 -4.31 -10.03
C GLY A 123 2.45 -5.40 -11.11
N GLN A 124 2.82 -6.64 -10.76
CA GLN A 124 2.78 -7.75 -11.73
C GLN A 124 1.35 -8.01 -12.20
N GLY A 125 1.17 -8.14 -13.51
CA GLY A 125 -0.14 -8.39 -14.10
C GLY A 125 -1.02 -7.15 -14.25
N MET A 126 -0.54 -5.96 -13.92
CA MET A 126 -1.23 -4.71 -14.24
C MET A 126 -1.12 -4.40 -15.73
N LYS A 127 -2.24 -4.01 -16.34
CA LYS A 127 -2.30 -3.60 -17.74
C LYS A 127 -3.20 -2.38 -17.91
N ILE A 128 -2.80 -1.50 -18.82
CA ILE A 128 -3.63 -0.36 -19.23
C ILE A 128 -4.39 -0.81 -20.47
N ALA A 129 -5.72 -0.76 -20.43
CA ALA A 129 -6.60 -1.09 -21.54
C ALA A 129 -7.19 0.19 -22.13
N PHE A 130 -7.23 0.23 -23.46
CA PHE A 130 -7.73 1.36 -24.23
C PHE A 130 -9.06 1.08 -24.92
N ASN A 131 -9.52 -0.16 -24.92
CA ASN A 131 -10.76 -0.62 -25.55
C ASN A 131 -11.24 -1.95 -24.95
N ASP A 132 -12.44 -2.37 -25.36
CA ASP A 132 -13.10 -3.59 -24.89
C ASP A 132 -12.34 -4.87 -25.27
N ASP A 133 -11.71 -4.90 -26.44
CA ASP A 133 -10.96 -6.07 -26.91
C ASP A 133 -9.74 -6.35 -26.02
N GLU A 134 -9.03 -5.29 -25.62
CA GLU A 134 -7.92 -5.40 -24.67
C GLU A 134 -8.35 -5.84 -23.28
N ILE A 135 -9.54 -5.37 -22.82
CA ILE A 135 -10.12 -5.85 -21.56
C ILE A 135 -10.33 -7.36 -21.63
N GLU A 136 -10.95 -7.87 -22.69
CA GLU A 136 -11.24 -9.29 -22.86
C GLU A 136 -9.95 -10.13 -22.89
N GLU A 137 -8.94 -9.67 -23.62
CA GLU A 137 -7.62 -10.32 -23.66
C GLU A 137 -6.97 -10.37 -22.26
N PHE A 138 -6.95 -9.24 -21.54
CA PHE A 138 -6.29 -9.14 -20.24
C PHE A 138 -6.98 -9.96 -19.17
N ILE A 139 -8.31 -9.93 -19.12
CA ILE A 139 -9.11 -10.78 -18.22
C ILE A 139 -8.85 -12.26 -18.53
N GLY A 140 -8.80 -12.63 -19.81
CA GLY A 140 -8.45 -13.99 -20.22
C GLY A 140 -7.07 -14.44 -19.76
N ILE A 141 -6.08 -13.56 -19.72
CA ILE A 141 -4.74 -13.84 -19.18
C ILE A 141 -4.78 -13.99 -17.66
N ILE A 142 -5.43 -13.06 -16.97
CA ILE A 142 -5.55 -13.07 -15.50
C ILE A 142 -6.25 -14.35 -15.03
N ASN A 143 -7.36 -14.74 -15.64
CA ASN A 143 -8.13 -15.92 -15.27
C ASN A 143 -7.37 -17.24 -15.49
N ARG A 144 -6.36 -17.27 -16.36
CA ARG A 144 -5.47 -18.45 -16.51
C ARG A 144 -4.50 -18.59 -15.36
N ILE A 145 -4.14 -17.48 -14.71
CA ILE A 145 -3.13 -17.44 -13.63
C ILE A 145 -3.79 -17.53 -12.26
N ALA A 146 -4.93 -16.87 -12.11
CA ALA A 146 -5.63 -16.71 -10.84
C ALA A 146 -7.14 -16.87 -11.06
N GLN A 147 -7.60 -18.14 -11.21
CA GLN A 147 -9.03 -18.45 -11.25
C GLN A 147 -9.69 -18.08 -9.91
N ASP A 148 -10.88 -17.49 -9.98
CA ASP A 148 -11.73 -17.13 -8.84
C ASP A 148 -11.26 -15.95 -7.96
N HIS A 149 -10.27 -15.16 -8.43
CA HIS A 149 -9.88 -13.94 -7.72
C HIS A 149 -10.54 -12.69 -8.33
N PRO A 150 -10.96 -11.74 -7.49
CA PRO A 150 -11.51 -10.49 -8.00
C PRO A 150 -10.45 -9.70 -8.80
N ILE A 151 -10.92 -9.02 -9.84
CA ILE A 151 -10.13 -8.17 -10.71
C ILE A 151 -10.56 -6.74 -10.48
N LEU A 152 -9.61 -5.85 -10.41
CA LEU A 152 -9.84 -4.43 -10.23
C LEU A 152 -9.74 -3.71 -11.57
N VAL A 153 -10.74 -2.89 -11.86
CA VAL A 153 -10.76 -2.00 -13.03
C VAL A 153 -10.88 -0.58 -12.53
N ASP A 154 -9.81 0.18 -12.67
CA ASP A 154 -9.70 1.56 -12.17
C ASP A 154 -9.51 2.53 -13.33
N LYS A 155 -10.01 3.76 -13.19
CA LYS A 155 -9.70 4.83 -14.15
C LYS A 155 -8.20 5.08 -14.15
N TYR A 156 -7.56 4.96 -15.30
CA TYR A 156 -6.15 5.28 -15.42
C TYR A 156 -5.95 6.80 -15.37
N LEU A 157 -5.25 7.25 -14.33
CA LEU A 157 -4.91 8.65 -14.14
C LEU A 157 -3.47 8.89 -14.58
N GLN A 158 -3.30 9.84 -15.49
CA GLN A 158 -1.98 10.33 -15.86
C GLN A 158 -1.65 11.58 -15.05
N GLY A 159 -0.48 11.61 -14.47
CA GLY A 159 -0.06 12.74 -13.64
C GLY A 159 1.33 12.56 -13.09
N LYS A 160 1.66 13.38 -12.11
CA LYS A 160 2.86 13.25 -11.30
C LYS A 160 2.56 12.38 -10.09
N GLU A 161 3.48 11.50 -9.79
CA GLU A 161 3.43 10.68 -8.59
C GLU A 161 4.15 11.38 -7.47
N ILE A 162 3.52 11.44 -6.31
CA ILE A 162 3.98 12.16 -5.14
C ILE A 162 3.89 11.22 -3.95
N GLU A 163 4.89 11.26 -3.10
CA GLU A 163 4.96 10.46 -1.88
C GLU A 163 5.10 11.37 -0.66
N VAL A 164 4.36 11.03 0.39
CA VAL A 164 4.38 11.75 1.66
C VAL A 164 4.44 10.76 2.80
N ASP A 165 5.45 10.90 3.64
CA ASP A 165 5.51 10.24 4.93
C ASP A 165 5.00 11.15 6.03
N ALA A 166 4.24 10.60 6.96
CA ALA A 166 3.73 11.31 8.11
C ALA A 166 3.76 10.47 9.38
N VAL A 167 4.01 11.13 10.49
CA VAL A 167 3.92 10.53 11.84
C VAL A 167 2.89 11.31 12.64
N CYS A 168 1.94 10.59 13.24
CA CYS A 168 0.89 11.16 14.06
C CYS A 168 0.90 10.51 15.45
N ASP A 169 0.73 11.30 16.51
CA ASP A 169 0.60 10.82 17.88
C ASP A 169 -0.85 10.75 18.37
N GLY A 170 -1.81 10.99 17.47
CA GLY A 170 -3.25 11.07 17.74
C GLY A 170 -3.76 12.50 17.97
N THR A 171 -2.87 13.49 18.05
CA THR A 171 -3.20 14.92 18.22
C THR A 171 -2.46 15.77 17.21
N ASP A 172 -1.15 15.64 17.18
CA ASP A 172 -0.28 16.37 16.28
C ASP A 172 0.24 15.46 15.16
N ILE A 173 0.51 16.07 14.00
CA ILE A 173 1.06 15.37 12.85
C ILE A 173 2.34 16.05 12.38
N LEU A 174 3.37 15.25 12.18
CA LEU A 174 4.62 15.67 11.56
C LEU A 174 4.65 15.17 10.12
N ILE A 175 4.79 16.10 9.19
CA ILE A 175 5.04 15.83 7.77
C ILE A 175 6.43 16.39 7.45
N PRO A 176 7.47 15.56 7.37
CA PRO A 176 8.85 16.03 7.13
C PRO A 176 8.99 16.72 5.78
N GLY A 177 8.22 16.29 4.80
CA GLY A 177 8.20 16.89 3.48
C GLY A 177 7.40 16.08 2.46
N ILE A 178 7.44 16.56 1.22
CA ILE A 178 6.76 15.97 0.07
C ILE A 178 7.82 15.63 -0.97
N MET A 179 7.81 14.39 -1.44
CA MET A 179 8.69 13.88 -2.49
C MET A 179 7.93 13.80 -3.82
N GLU A 180 8.63 13.99 -4.90
CA GLU A 180 8.10 13.85 -6.26
C GLU A 180 8.89 12.78 -6.99
N HIS A 181 8.19 11.84 -7.65
CA HIS A 181 8.82 10.83 -8.48
C HIS A 181 9.17 11.40 -9.87
N ILE A 182 10.32 11.00 -10.38
CA ILE A 182 10.77 11.40 -11.72
C ILE A 182 10.09 10.55 -12.79
N GLU A 183 9.85 9.29 -12.48
CA GLU A 183 9.22 8.33 -13.40
C GLU A 183 7.72 8.63 -13.57
N ARG A 184 7.17 8.03 -14.61
CA ARG A 184 5.74 8.16 -14.92
C ARG A 184 4.91 7.39 -13.90
N THR A 185 3.68 7.84 -13.69
CA THR A 185 2.66 7.15 -12.90
C THR A 185 2.54 5.67 -13.30
N GLY A 186 2.57 4.80 -12.30
CA GLY A 186 2.48 3.35 -12.47
C GLY A 186 3.81 2.61 -12.45
N VAL A 187 4.94 3.31 -12.33
CA VAL A 187 6.22 2.68 -11.97
C VAL A 187 6.24 2.45 -10.47
N HIS A 188 6.64 1.25 -10.03
CA HIS A 188 6.72 0.93 -8.61
C HIS A 188 7.65 1.89 -7.87
N SER A 189 7.27 2.37 -6.69
CA SER A 189 8.04 3.36 -5.93
C SER A 189 9.47 2.90 -5.61
N GLY A 190 9.69 1.60 -5.41
CA GLY A 190 11.02 1.02 -5.21
C GLY A 190 11.94 1.08 -6.44
N ASP A 191 11.37 1.28 -7.63
CA ASP A 191 12.07 1.39 -8.91
C ASP A 191 12.11 2.85 -9.42
N SER A 192 11.60 3.79 -8.64
CA SER A 192 11.49 5.21 -8.98
C SER A 192 12.52 6.04 -8.23
N ILE A 193 12.94 7.14 -8.86
CA ILE A 193 13.77 8.16 -8.21
C ILE A 193 12.85 9.17 -7.55
N SER A 194 12.88 9.22 -6.23
CA SER A 194 12.16 10.22 -5.44
C SER A 194 13.06 11.45 -5.19
N VAL A 195 12.56 12.63 -5.50
CA VAL A 195 13.26 13.91 -5.31
C VAL A 195 12.62 14.68 -4.17
N TYR A 196 13.44 15.09 -3.22
CA TYR A 196 13.05 15.93 -2.09
C TYR A 196 13.83 17.25 -2.07
N PRO A 197 13.19 18.38 -1.80
CA PRO A 197 11.74 18.61 -1.80
C PRO A 197 11.16 18.52 -3.22
N ALA A 198 9.85 18.28 -3.35
CA ALA A 198 9.16 18.19 -4.65
C ALA A 198 9.40 19.45 -5.50
N PRO A 199 10.11 19.35 -6.66
CA PRO A 199 10.60 20.54 -7.34
C PRO A 199 9.57 21.21 -8.24
N THR A 200 8.57 20.46 -8.72
CA THR A 200 7.65 20.97 -9.76
C THR A 200 6.20 21.06 -9.29
N ILE A 201 5.91 20.69 -8.06
CA ILE A 201 4.58 20.75 -7.47
C ILE A 201 4.29 22.17 -6.99
N SER A 202 3.13 22.72 -7.37
CA SER A 202 2.72 24.05 -6.92
C SER A 202 2.41 24.09 -5.42
N ASP A 203 2.55 25.25 -4.81
CA ASP A 203 2.27 25.41 -3.38
C ASP A 203 0.82 25.06 -3.03
N HIS A 204 -0.14 25.40 -3.90
CA HIS A 204 -1.54 24.98 -3.71
C HIS A 204 -1.73 23.47 -3.67
N VAL A 205 -1.02 22.73 -4.51
CA VAL A 205 -1.06 21.25 -4.48
C VAL A 205 -0.40 20.72 -3.20
N LYS A 206 0.74 21.30 -2.77
CA LYS A 206 1.38 20.95 -1.50
C LYS A 206 0.44 21.15 -0.30
N GLU A 207 -0.24 22.28 -0.25
CA GLU A 207 -1.22 22.59 0.79
C GLU A 207 -2.38 21.57 0.79
N THR A 208 -2.87 21.21 -0.39
CA THR A 208 -3.92 20.18 -0.55
C THR A 208 -3.45 18.81 -0.03
N ILE A 209 -2.23 18.41 -0.37
CA ILE A 209 -1.63 17.14 0.11
C ILE A 209 -1.52 17.14 1.63
N VAL A 210 -1.00 18.21 2.21
CA VAL A 210 -0.89 18.36 3.68
C VAL A 210 -2.27 18.25 4.35
N GLU A 211 -3.27 18.89 3.78
CA GLU A 211 -4.65 18.83 4.28
C GLU A 211 -5.23 17.43 4.21
N TYR A 212 -5.02 16.71 3.09
CA TYR A 212 -5.48 15.33 2.95
C TYR A 212 -4.76 14.40 3.93
N THR A 213 -3.44 14.56 4.07
CA THR A 213 -2.64 13.78 5.03
C THR A 213 -3.14 13.97 6.46
N LYS A 214 -3.46 15.22 6.85
CA LYS A 214 -4.04 15.51 8.17
C LYS A 214 -5.38 14.85 8.40
N ARG A 215 -6.27 14.87 7.40
CA ARG A 215 -7.59 14.22 7.50
C ARG A 215 -7.49 12.70 7.60
N LEU A 216 -6.50 12.12 6.92
CA LEU A 216 -6.28 10.67 6.95
C LEU A 216 -5.70 10.20 8.28
N ALA A 217 -4.91 11.05 8.94
CA ALA A 217 -4.25 10.72 10.21
C ALA A 217 -5.15 10.90 11.46
N GLN A 218 -6.32 11.52 11.34
CA GLN A 218 -7.31 11.75 12.42
C GLN A 218 -8.34 10.62 12.50
#